data_dd2a739ed1586c3c8b25bf2fa185ec6d
#
_entry.id   dd2a739ed1586c3c8b25bf2fa185ec6d
#
_cell.length_a   1.000
_cell.length_b   1.000
_cell.length_c   1.000
_cell.angle_alpha   90.00
_cell.angle_beta   90.00
_cell.angle_gamma   90.00
#
_symmetry.space_group_name_H-M   'P 1'
#
loop_
_entity.id
_entity.type
_entity.pdbx_description
1 polymer ?
#
loop_
_entity_poly.entity_id
_entity_poly.type
_entity_poly.pdbx_seq_one_letter_code
_entity_poly.pdbx_strand_id
1 'polypeptide(L)'
;MAYIYLYTSILFNVFTNVGFNLGAINDANPTKKWSYFAGGLFFGLLNSVLFMEALKTIPLQVASSIYFSLTIVGLFLAAYFGFKEPVTLLRIAGIFVIIAGVIMVQIK
;
A
#
# COMPACT_ATOMS: atom_id res chain seq x y z
N MET A 1 14.83 -0.87 -14.06
CA MET A 1 14.97 -1.74 -12.88
C MET A 1 14.41 -1.09 -11.62
N ALA A 2 14.69 0.21 -11.40
CA ALA A 2 14.22 0.90 -10.21
C ALA A 2 12.70 0.87 -10.06
N TYR A 3 11.97 1.00 -11.14
CA TYR A 3 10.50 0.95 -11.09
C TYR A 3 9.99 -0.45 -10.72
N ILE A 4 10.72 -1.51 -11.07
CA ILE A 4 10.36 -2.86 -10.65
C ILE A 4 10.45 -2.97 -9.12
N TYR A 5 11.51 -2.42 -8.52
CA TYR A 5 11.64 -2.39 -7.07
C TYR A 5 10.50 -1.58 -6.44
N LEU A 6 10.16 -0.44 -7.05
CA LEU A 6 9.09 0.42 -6.53
C LEU A 6 7.74 -0.30 -6.55
N TYR A 7 7.37 -0.88 -7.68
CA TYR A 7 6.08 -1.57 -7.79
C TYR A 7 6.00 -2.80 -6.90
N THR A 8 7.11 -3.54 -6.78
CA THR A 8 7.16 -4.70 -5.88
C THR A 8 7.00 -4.26 -4.43
N SER A 9 7.64 -3.15 -4.05
CA SER A 9 7.50 -2.63 -2.69
C SER A 9 6.07 -2.18 -2.41
N ILE A 10 5.38 -1.60 -3.39
CA ILE A 10 3.98 -1.21 -3.26
C ILE A 10 3.12 -2.43 -2.99
N LEU A 11 3.34 -3.51 -3.74
CA LEU A 11 2.60 -4.75 -3.55
C LEU A 11 2.79 -5.30 -2.14
N PHE A 12 4.04 -5.33 -1.67
CA PHE A 12 4.33 -5.79 -0.32
C PHE A 12 3.72 -4.86 0.74
N ASN A 13 3.69 -3.56 0.46
CA ASN A 13 3.07 -2.62 1.39
C ASN A 13 1.56 -2.87 1.52
N VAL A 14 0.90 -3.19 0.41
CA VAL A 14 -0.53 -3.56 0.45
C VAL A 14 -0.71 -4.81 1.30
N PHE A 15 0.14 -5.83 1.10
CA PHE A 15 0.08 -7.05 1.91
C PHE A 15 0.33 -6.76 3.39
N THR A 16 1.27 -5.86 3.71
CA THR A 16 1.54 -5.45 5.09
C THR A 16 0.28 -4.90 5.73
N ASN A 17 -0.40 -3.98 5.05
CA ASN A 17 -1.60 -3.35 5.59
C ASN A 17 -2.76 -4.33 5.69
N VAL A 18 -2.90 -5.23 4.72
CA VAL A 18 -3.91 -6.28 4.79
C VAL A 18 -3.65 -7.20 5.98
N GLY A 19 -2.38 -7.56 6.23
CA GLY A 19 -2.02 -8.37 7.38
C GLY A 19 -2.37 -7.69 8.69
N PHE A 20 -2.09 -6.40 8.81
CA PHE A 20 -2.44 -5.63 10.01
C PHE A 20 -3.96 -5.57 10.20
N ASN A 21 -4.70 -5.39 9.12
CA ASN A 21 -6.16 -5.37 9.19
C ASN A 21 -6.74 -6.73 9.61
N LEU A 22 -6.18 -7.82 9.09
CA LEU A 22 -6.59 -9.17 9.49
C LEU A 22 -6.29 -9.41 10.97
N GLY A 23 -5.14 -8.92 11.45
CA GLY A 23 -4.81 -8.99 12.86
C GLY A 23 -5.81 -8.25 13.73
N ALA A 24 -6.21 -7.05 13.29
CA ALA A 24 -7.18 -6.25 14.03
C ALA A 24 -8.57 -6.90 14.08
N ILE A 25 -8.98 -7.51 12.95
CA ILE A 25 -10.28 -8.21 12.89
C ILE A 25 -10.28 -9.42 13.81
N ASN A 26 -9.14 -10.09 13.97
CA ASN A 26 -9.01 -11.31 14.79
C ASN A 26 -8.52 -10.99 16.19
N ASP A 27 -8.87 -9.84 16.75
CA ASP A 27 -8.41 -9.40 18.05
C ASP A 27 -8.79 -10.37 19.18
N ALA A 28 -9.92 -11.07 19.04
CA ALA A 28 -10.37 -12.04 20.03
C ALA A 28 -9.55 -13.33 20.05
N ASN A 29 -8.73 -13.57 19.03
CA ASN A 29 -7.88 -14.76 18.94
C ASN A 29 -6.41 -14.32 18.91
N PRO A 30 -5.70 -14.36 20.06
CA PRO A 30 -4.33 -13.85 20.13
C PRO A 30 -3.37 -14.53 19.17
N THR A 31 -3.51 -15.85 18.98
CA THR A 31 -2.62 -16.59 18.07
C THR A 31 -2.74 -16.07 16.63
N LYS A 32 -3.96 -15.94 16.13
CA LYS A 32 -4.17 -15.42 14.77
C LYS A 32 -3.77 -13.96 14.66
N LYS A 33 -4.11 -13.15 15.65
CA LYS A 33 -3.78 -11.72 15.69
C LYS A 33 -2.27 -11.52 15.51
N TRP A 34 -1.48 -12.19 16.33
CA TRP A 34 -0.03 -12.01 16.30
C TRP A 34 0.62 -12.66 15.08
N SER A 35 0.02 -13.74 14.55
CA SER A 35 0.50 -14.34 13.30
C SER A 35 0.35 -13.38 12.12
N TYR A 36 -0.81 -12.73 12.00
CA TYR A 36 -1.03 -11.76 10.94
C TYR A 36 -0.15 -10.53 11.10
N PHE A 37 0.06 -10.08 12.34
CA PHE A 37 0.95 -8.95 12.62
C PHE A 37 2.39 -9.28 12.22
N ALA A 38 2.87 -10.47 12.59
CA ALA A 38 4.24 -10.89 12.24
C ALA A 38 4.42 -11.00 10.73
N GLY A 39 3.43 -11.56 10.02
CA GLY A 39 3.46 -11.61 8.57
C GLY A 39 3.47 -10.22 7.94
N GLY A 40 2.68 -9.31 8.47
CA GLY A 40 2.66 -7.91 8.02
C GLY A 40 4.00 -7.24 8.22
N LEU A 41 4.64 -7.46 9.37
CA LEU A 41 5.98 -6.90 9.64
C LEU A 41 7.03 -7.46 8.68
N PHE A 42 6.94 -8.76 8.37
CA PHE A 42 7.87 -9.36 7.42
C PHE A 42 7.76 -8.71 6.04
N PHE A 43 6.55 -8.56 5.52
CA PHE A 43 6.33 -7.88 4.25
C PHE A 43 6.72 -6.40 4.33
N GLY A 44 6.48 -5.76 5.48
CA GLY A 44 6.89 -4.37 5.69
C GLY A 44 8.40 -4.20 5.62
N LEU A 45 9.15 -5.15 6.16
CA LEU A 45 10.61 -5.11 6.09
C LEU A 45 11.08 -5.24 4.64
N LEU A 46 10.54 -6.19 3.89
CA LEU A 46 10.86 -6.37 2.48
C LEU A 46 10.48 -5.14 1.66
N ASN A 47 9.31 -4.59 1.91
CA ASN A 47 8.83 -3.37 1.28
C ASN A 47 9.81 -2.20 1.52
N SER A 48 10.27 -2.03 2.75
CA SER A 48 11.20 -0.95 3.09
C SER A 48 12.52 -1.08 2.34
N VAL A 49 13.07 -2.29 2.25
CA VAL A 49 14.32 -2.53 1.53
C VAL A 49 14.16 -2.22 0.05
N LEU A 50 13.07 -2.71 -0.56
CA LEU A 50 12.82 -2.50 -1.98
C LEU A 50 12.58 -1.02 -2.29
N PHE A 51 11.88 -0.31 -1.43
CA PHE A 51 11.64 1.12 -1.62
C PHE A 51 12.96 1.90 -1.55
N MET A 52 13.82 1.55 -0.59
CA MET A 52 15.14 2.18 -0.49
C MET A 52 15.96 1.95 -1.76
N GLU A 53 15.92 0.73 -2.32
CA GLU A 53 16.63 0.45 -3.57
C GLU A 53 16.08 1.27 -4.74
N ALA A 54 14.76 1.46 -4.79
CA ALA A 54 14.15 2.29 -5.82
C ALA A 54 14.59 3.75 -5.73
N LEU A 55 14.80 4.25 -4.51
CA LEU A 55 15.20 5.65 -4.30
C LEU A 55 16.61 5.96 -4.79
N LYS A 56 17.42 4.94 -5.10
CA LYS A 56 18.77 5.17 -5.63
C LYS A 56 18.75 5.87 -6.98
N THR A 57 17.71 5.66 -7.78
CA THR A 57 17.61 6.24 -9.12
C THR A 57 16.35 7.06 -9.34
N ILE A 58 15.31 6.87 -8.53
CA ILE A 58 14.06 7.60 -8.66
C ILE A 58 14.02 8.72 -7.61
N PRO A 59 13.73 9.98 -8.00
CA PRO A 59 13.62 11.06 -7.02
C PRO A 59 12.56 10.75 -5.96
N LEU A 60 12.82 11.20 -4.72
CA LEU A 60 11.92 10.92 -3.60
C LEU A 60 10.49 11.41 -3.88
N GLN A 61 10.33 12.60 -4.47
CA GLN A 61 9.01 13.15 -4.76
C GLN A 61 8.20 12.23 -5.69
N VAL A 62 8.86 11.75 -6.74
CA VAL A 62 8.22 10.86 -7.72
C VAL A 62 7.92 9.50 -7.09
N ALA A 63 8.94 8.92 -6.44
CA ALA A 63 8.79 7.58 -5.85
C ALA A 63 7.70 7.56 -4.79
N SER A 64 7.69 8.53 -3.88
CA SER A 64 6.69 8.55 -2.81
C SER A 64 5.29 8.83 -3.33
N SER A 65 5.14 9.68 -4.35
CA SER A 65 3.83 9.94 -4.95
C SER A 65 3.23 8.66 -5.55
N ILE A 66 4.04 7.93 -6.31
CA ILE A 66 3.61 6.67 -6.91
C ILE A 66 3.33 5.64 -5.81
N TYR A 67 4.24 5.52 -4.85
CA TYR A 67 4.15 4.55 -3.78
C TYR A 67 2.86 4.72 -2.96
N PHE A 68 2.62 5.93 -2.46
CA PHE A 68 1.46 6.15 -1.61
C PHE A 68 0.15 6.08 -2.39
N SER A 69 0.10 6.63 -3.60
CA SER A 69 -1.13 6.61 -4.38
C SER A 69 -1.53 5.20 -4.80
N LEU A 70 -0.59 4.41 -5.30
CA LEU A 70 -0.88 3.04 -5.70
C LEU A 70 -1.18 2.16 -4.48
N THR A 71 -0.54 2.42 -3.34
CA THR A 71 -0.88 1.74 -2.10
C THR A 71 -2.33 2.03 -1.70
N ILE A 72 -2.75 3.28 -1.78
CA ILE A 72 -4.13 3.67 -1.45
C ILE A 72 -5.12 2.99 -2.38
N VAL A 73 -4.84 2.98 -3.69
CA VAL A 73 -5.70 2.30 -4.66
C VAL A 73 -5.75 0.80 -4.38
N GLY A 74 -4.58 0.20 -4.11
CA GLY A 74 -4.51 -1.23 -3.79
C GLY A 74 -5.27 -1.58 -2.53
N LEU A 75 -5.16 -0.76 -1.49
CA LEU A 75 -5.90 -0.97 -0.24
C LEU A 75 -7.40 -0.78 -0.44
N PHE A 76 -7.80 0.19 -1.26
CA PHE A 76 -9.20 0.38 -1.59
C PHE A 76 -9.79 -0.87 -2.27
N LEU A 77 -9.05 -1.42 -3.25
CA LEU A 77 -9.48 -2.63 -3.93
C LEU A 77 -9.51 -3.83 -2.98
N ALA A 78 -8.50 -3.96 -2.12
CA ALA A 78 -8.46 -5.04 -1.14
C ALA A 78 -9.64 -4.93 -0.15
N ALA A 79 -9.94 -3.73 0.30
CA ALA A 79 -11.04 -3.50 1.23
C ALA A 79 -12.38 -3.86 0.58
N TYR A 80 -12.58 -3.46 -0.67
CA TYR A 80 -13.83 -3.72 -1.36
C TYR A 80 -14.01 -5.20 -1.68
N PHE A 81 -12.99 -5.83 -2.28
CA PHE A 81 -13.11 -7.21 -2.73
C PHE A 81 -12.82 -8.22 -1.61
N GLY A 82 -11.87 -7.94 -0.74
CA GLY A 82 -11.45 -8.87 0.30
C GLY A 82 -12.26 -8.73 1.58
N PHE A 83 -12.55 -7.52 2.01
CA PHE A 83 -13.24 -7.26 3.27
C PHE A 83 -14.67 -6.78 3.09
N LYS A 84 -15.11 -6.64 1.84
CA LYS A 84 -16.48 -6.25 1.50
C LYS A 84 -16.91 -4.92 2.14
N GLU A 85 -15.97 -4.00 2.28
CA GLU A 85 -16.26 -2.67 2.78
C GLU A 85 -17.10 -1.89 1.78
N PRO A 86 -18.01 -1.04 2.25
CA PRO A 86 -18.86 -0.26 1.35
C PRO A 86 -18.05 0.78 0.57
N VAL A 87 -18.45 0.99 -0.68
CA VAL A 87 -17.83 1.99 -1.55
C VAL A 87 -18.83 3.14 -1.71
N THR A 88 -18.38 4.34 -1.39
CA THR A 88 -19.19 5.55 -1.58
C THR A 88 -18.66 6.34 -2.76
N LEU A 89 -19.53 7.15 -3.36
CA LEU A 89 -19.15 8.03 -4.46
C LEU A 89 -18.02 8.98 -4.02
N LEU A 90 -18.08 9.47 -2.79
CA LEU A 90 -17.05 10.36 -2.25
C LEU A 90 -15.69 9.69 -2.18
N ARG A 91 -15.63 8.42 -1.80
CA ARG A 91 -14.38 7.67 -1.75
C ARG A 91 -13.79 7.48 -3.15
N ILE A 92 -14.62 7.16 -4.13
CA ILE A 92 -14.18 7.02 -5.51
C ILE A 92 -13.64 8.35 -6.03
N ALA A 93 -14.33 9.45 -5.76
CA ALA A 93 -13.89 10.77 -6.15
C ALA A 93 -12.54 11.13 -5.52
N GLY A 94 -12.35 10.77 -4.24
CA GLY A 94 -11.07 11.00 -3.55
C GLY A 94 -9.91 10.27 -4.20
N ILE A 95 -10.13 9.03 -4.64
CA ILE A 95 -9.09 8.26 -5.33
C ILE A 95 -8.73 8.90 -6.66
N PHE A 96 -9.71 9.38 -7.43
CA PHE A 96 -9.42 10.08 -8.68
C PHE A 96 -8.62 11.36 -8.43
N VAL A 97 -8.91 12.09 -7.36
CA VAL A 97 -8.14 13.29 -6.99
C VAL A 97 -6.68 12.92 -6.68
N ILE A 98 -6.46 11.83 -5.96
CA ILE A 98 -5.11 11.35 -5.64
C ILE A 98 -4.36 11.01 -6.92
N ILE A 99 -4.98 10.30 -7.84
CA ILE A 99 -4.37 9.92 -9.12
C ILE A 99 -4.00 11.18 -9.91
N ALA A 100 -4.90 12.16 -9.97
CA ALA A 100 -4.63 13.42 -10.64
C ALA A 100 -3.43 14.14 -10.01
N GLY A 101 -3.34 14.15 -8.69
CA GLY A 101 -2.21 14.75 -7.98
C GLY A 101 -0.88 14.07 -8.32
N VAL A 102 -0.87 12.75 -8.41
CA VAL A 102 0.33 12.00 -8.78
C VAL A 102 0.78 12.35 -10.20
N ILE A 103 -0.15 12.45 -11.12
CA ILE A 103 0.16 12.83 -12.49
C ILE A 103 0.81 14.22 -12.53
N MET A 104 0.27 15.16 -11.75
CA MET A 104 0.82 16.52 -11.66
C MET A 104 2.25 16.52 -11.13
N VAL A 105 2.56 15.69 -10.14
CA VAL A 105 3.91 15.60 -9.56
C VAL A 105 4.90 15.09 -10.61
N GLN A 106 4.47 14.18 -11.48
CA GLN A 106 5.35 13.60 -12.50
C GLN A 106 5.60 14.52 -13.68
N ILE A 107 4.71 15.45 -13.93
CA ILE A 107 4.83 16.37 -15.06
C ILE A 107 5.86 17.47 -14.78
N LYS A 108 6.07 17.81 -13.55
CA LYS A 108 6.88 18.91 -13.05
C LYS A 108 6.12 20.23 -13.12
#